data_c3ed87aeb806ec61452255eb0a7fcafa
#
_entry.id   c3ed87aeb806ec61452255eb0a7fcafa
#
_cell.length_a   1.000
_cell.length_b   1.000
_cell.length_c   1.000
_cell.angle_alpha   90.00
_cell.angle_beta   90.00
_cell.angle_gamma   90.00
#
_symmetry.space_group_name_H-M   'P 1'
#
loop_
_entity.id
_entity.type
_entity.pdbx_description
1 polymer ?
#
loop_
_entity_poly.entity_id
_entity_poly.type
_entity_poly.pdbx_seq_one_letter_code
_entity_poly.pdbx_strand_id
1 'polypeptide(L)'
;AYCNLRGRVTYEVSHMAEAMFKDITPEQSEAFLTGLKSGRYNLLLGAGVSHDSINHLGRIPLGEAFKKELCDAKNVQSKYSLQRVYNLLSERETRELVTDRFSGCRAGPTASAITNFIWRRIFTLNIDNCLEQAYSTNAKQKIHSLNFSEGYVDFPTLSDVPLIHLHGSVAKPDDGYVFSKDEYISLMKDNNPWMTVLSSLIGSEPFIIAGASFDEIDIEYYLSFRSMLSAREDAPPSILVEMEDDEITKSLCARHNLVHFKGYAPDFFRYC
;
A
#
# COMPACT_ATOMS: atom_id res chain seq x y z
N ALA A 1 -4.20 -13.63 40.34
CA ALA A 1 -4.85 -12.46 39.73
C ALA A 1 -4.25 -12.07 38.35
N TYR A 2 -3.00 -12.43 38.05
CA TYR A 2 -2.32 -12.09 36.76
C TYR A 2 -2.71 -12.99 35.57
N CYS A 3 -3.27 -14.17 35.80
CA CYS A 3 -3.65 -15.11 34.73
C CYS A 3 -4.96 -14.75 34.02
N ASN A 4 -5.86 -13.99 34.68
CA ASN A 4 -7.19 -13.64 34.13
C ASN A 4 -7.18 -12.40 33.22
N LEU A 5 -6.13 -11.56 33.28
CA LEU A 5 -6.02 -10.37 32.42
C LEU A 5 -5.58 -10.73 30.99
N ARG A 6 -4.67 -11.69 30.82
CA ARG A 6 -4.23 -12.14 29.48
C ARG A 6 -5.36 -12.85 28.73
N GLY A 7 -6.18 -13.65 29.40
CA GLY A 7 -7.30 -14.35 28.79
C GLY A 7 -8.45 -13.42 28.35
N ARG A 8 -8.71 -12.33 29.08
CA ARG A 8 -9.72 -11.33 28.70
C ARG A 8 -9.27 -10.45 27.51
N VAL A 9 -8.01 -10.01 27.53
CA VAL A 9 -7.47 -9.19 26.43
C VAL A 9 -7.41 -9.99 25.13
N THR A 10 -7.02 -11.28 25.15
CA THR A 10 -7.04 -12.15 23.98
C THR A 10 -8.45 -12.43 23.48
N TYR A 11 -9.44 -12.55 24.38
CA TYR A 11 -10.83 -12.79 24.01
C TYR A 11 -11.52 -11.55 23.40
N GLU A 12 -11.27 -10.36 23.97
CA GLU A 12 -11.77 -9.09 23.44
C GLU A 12 -11.16 -8.74 22.09
N VAL A 13 -9.85 -8.97 21.91
CA VAL A 13 -9.15 -8.77 20.63
C VAL A 13 -9.69 -9.75 19.57
N SER A 14 -9.94 -11.02 19.93
CA SER A 14 -10.55 -12.00 19.03
C SER A 14 -11.95 -11.61 18.54
N HIS A 15 -12.80 -11.10 19.44
CA HIS A 15 -14.15 -10.67 19.06
C HIS A 15 -14.20 -9.36 18.26
N MET A 16 -13.32 -8.40 18.55
CA MET A 16 -13.19 -7.21 17.71
C MET A 16 -12.69 -7.55 16.30
N ALA A 17 -11.83 -8.52 16.22
CA ALA A 17 -11.29 -9.06 14.99
C ALA A 17 -12.32 -9.65 14.06
N GLU A 18 -13.15 -10.55 14.60
CA GLU A 18 -14.25 -11.19 13.88
C GLU A 18 -15.27 -10.16 13.36
N ALA A 19 -15.41 -9.01 14.04
CA ALA A 19 -16.29 -7.93 13.62
C ALA A 19 -15.73 -7.08 12.46
N MET A 20 -14.40 -7.03 12.29
CA MET A 20 -13.75 -6.22 11.24
C MET A 20 -13.51 -7.01 9.95
N PHE A 21 -13.26 -8.31 10.03
CA PHE A 21 -13.24 -9.16 8.85
C PHE A 21 -14.69 -9.52 8.45
N LYS A 22 -14.98 -9.27 7.18
CA LYS A 22 -16.28 -9.62 6.59
C LYS A 22 -16.16 -10.97 5.88
N ASP A 23 -17.02 -11.89 6.26
CA ASP A 23 -17.16 -13.21 5.60
C ASP A 23 -15.87 -14.07 5.60
N ILE A 24 -14.96 -13.87 6.57
CA ILE A 24 -13.79 -14.76 6.74
C ILE A 24 -14.22 -16.07 7.39
N THR A 25 -13.86 -17.20 6.80
CA THR A 25 -14.07 -18.51 7.43
C THR A 25 -13.02 -18.78 8.51
N PRO A 26 -13.27 -19.69 9.47
CA PRO A 26 -12.28 -20.11 10.47
C PRO A 26 -10.97 -20.61 9.82
N GLU A 27 -11.08 -21.36 8.74
CA GLU A 27 -9.93 -21.91 7.98
C GLU A 27 -9.13 -20.80 7.33
N GLN A 28 -9.80 -19.81 6.72
CA GLN A 28 -9.16 -18.62 6.16
C GLN A 28 -8.48 -17.77 7.22
N SER A 29 -9.09 -17.64 8.41
CA SER A 29 -8.51 -16.90 9.53
C SER A 29 -7.23 -17.57 10.05
N GLU A 30 -7.23 -18.90 10.19
CA GLU A 30 -6.04 -19.66 10.58
C GLU A 30 -4.94 -19.57 9.51
N ALA A 31 -5.31 -19.73 8.24
CA ALA A 31 -4.39 -19.57 7.11
C ALA A 31 -3.79 -18.17 7.03
N PHE A 32 -4.60 -17.12 7.29
CA PHE A 32 -4.14 -15.73 7.36
C PHE A 32 -3.08 -15.55 8.44
N LEU A 33 -3.38 -15.96 9.68
CA LEU A 33 -2.45 -15.81 10.81
C LEU A 33 -1.15 -16.60 10.60
N THR A 34 -1.26 -17.81 10.04
CA THR A 34 -0.09 -18.64 9.70
C THR A 34 0.75 -18.00 8.61
N GLY A 35 0.10 -17.49 7.55
CA GLY A 35 0.77 -16.79 6.46
C GLY A 35 1.47 -15.52 6.91
N LEU A 36 0.84 -14.74 7.80
CA LEU A 36 1.41 -13.53 8.38
C LEU A 36 2.67 -13.83 9.22
N LYS A 37 2.59 -14.83 10.11
CA LYS A 37 3.72 -15.26 10.95
C LYS A 37 4.90 -15.82 10.15
N SER A 38 4.62 -16.47 9.03
CA SER A 38 5.64 -17.11 8.18
C SER A 38 6.17 -16.20 7.06
N GLY A 39 5.77 -14.93 6.99
CA GLY A 39 6.24 -13.98 5.99
C GLY A 39 5.80 -14.33 4.56
N ARG A 40 4.60 -14.89 4.39
CA ARG A 40 4.10 -15.30 3.06
C ARG A 40 3.46 -14.16 2.27
N TYR A 41 3.11 -13.06 2.93
CA TYR A 41 2.38 -11.95 2.32
C TYR A 41 3.27 -10.97 1.58
N ASN A 42 2.76 -10.51 0.44
CA ASN A 42 3.18 -9.28 -0.21
C ASN A 42 2.25 -8.14 0.21
N LEU A 43 2.76 -6.92 0.21
CA LEU A 43 1.95 -5.71 0.42
C LEU A 43 1.76 -4.95 -0.87
N LEU A 44 0.57 -4.38 -1.07
CA LEU A 44 0.31 -3.30 -2.03
C LEU A 44 -0.29 -2.13 -1.27
N LEU A 45 0.48 -1.05 -1.18
CA LEU A 45 0.22 0.06 -0.27
C LEU A 45 -0.03 1.36 -1.02
N GLY A 46 -1.02 2.12 -0.55
CA GLY A 46 -1.30 3.48 -1.01
C GLY A 46 -1.14 4.52 0.10
N ALA A 47 -1.53 5.77 -0.18
CA ALA A 47 -1.29 6.95 0.64
C ALA A 47 -1.81 6.84 2.09
N GLY A 48 -2.82 6.01 2.34
CA GLY A 48 -3.39 5.79 3.67
C GLY A 48 -2.40 5.26 4.70
N VAL A 49 -1.31 4.58 4.29
CA VAL A 49 -0.29 4.09 5.24
C VAL A 49 0.67 5.18 5.70
N SER A 50 0.77 6.28 4.98
CA SER A 50 1.60 7.44 5.33
C SER A 50 0.81 8.57 6.00
N HIS A 51 -0.51 8.43 6.14
CA HIS A 51 -1.41 9.48 6.61
C HIS A 51 -1.06 10.06 7.99
N ASP A 52 -0.57 9.23 8.91
CA ASP A 52 -0.18 9.64 10.26
C ASP A 52 1.32 10.00 10.38
N SER A 53 2.04 9.97 9.27
CA SER A 53 3.43 10.44 9.16
C SER A 53 3.49 11.96 8.94
N ILE A 54 4.63 12.54 9.27
CA ILE A 54 4.84 13.99 9.14
C ILE A 54 6.21 14.28 8.55
N ASN A 55 6.36 15.47 7.98
CA ASN A 55 7.65 16.07 7.66
C ASN A 55 7.71 17.52 8.19
N HIS A 56 8.69 18.30 7.77
CA HIS A 56 8.84 19.71 8.20
C HIS A 56 7.68 20.61 7.72
N LEU A 57 6.91 20.19 6.72
CA LEU A 57 5.72 20.90 6.21
C LEU A 57 4.42 20.42 6.85
N GLY A 58 4.47 19.47 7.79
CA GLY A 58 3.32 18.94 8.49
C GLY A 58 2.98 17.50 8.10
N ARG A 59 1.72 17.11 8.18
CA ARG A 59 1.27 15.76 7.81
C ARG A 59 1.47 15.48 6.33
N ILE A 60 1.84 14.24 6.01
CA ILE A 60 1.89 13.78 4.62
C ILE A 60 0.45 13.77 4.07
N PRO A 61 0.18 14.46 2.96
CA PRO A 61 -1.18 14.60 2.44
C PRO A 61 -1.65 13.33 1.76
N LEU A 62 -2.94 13.04 1.88
CA LEU A 62 -3.65 12.12 0.99
C LEU A 62 -3.92 12.79 -0.37
N GLY A 63 -4.28 12.00 -1.39
CA GLY A 63 -4.46 12.47 -2.76
C GLY A 63 -5.34 13.72 -2.90
N GLU A 64 -6.51 13.76 -2.25
CA GLU A 64 -7.41 14.93 -2.30
C GLU A 64 -6.83 16.17 -1.60
N ALA A 65 -6.15 15.98 -0.46
CA ALA A 65 -5.48 17.09 0.23
C ALA A 65 -4.32 17.63 -0.61
N PHE A 66 -3.53 16.75 -1.20
CA PHE A 66 -2.45 17.14 -2.10
C PHE A 66 -2.95 17.85 -3.36
N LYS A 67 -4.02 17.34 -3.98
CA LYS A 67 -4.69 18.02 -5.10
C LYS A 67 -5.07 19.46 -4.73
N LYS A 68 -5.63 19.66 -3.54
CA LYS A 68 -5.99 20.99 -3.06
C LYS A 68 -4.76 21.89 -2.91
N GLU A 69 -3.68 21.39 -2.32
CA GLU A 69 -2.41 22.14 -2.19
C GLU A 69 -1.90 22.60 -3.58
N LEU A 70 -1.93 21.72 -4.59
CA LEU A 70 -1.53 22.05 -5.96
C LEU A 70 -2.49 23.04 -6.63
N CYS A 71 -3.80 22.88 -6.43
CA CYS A 71 -4.79 23.82 -6.97
C CYS A 71 -4.58 25.23 -6.41
N ASP A 72 -4.34 25.34 -5.09
CA ASP A 72 -4.07 26.61 -4.43
C ASP A 72 -2.77 27.24 -4.96
N ALA A 73 -1.70 26.47 -5.10
CA ALA A 73 -0.41 26.92 -5.65
C ALA A 73 -0.51 27.40 -7.11
N LYS A 74 -1.36 26.75 -7.91
CA LYS A 74 -1.56 27.11 -9.33
C LYS A 74 -2.73 28.06 -9.55
N ASN A 75 -3.44 28.47 -8.50
CA ASN A 75 -4.64 29.31 -8.57
C ASN A 75 -5.70 28.76 -9.55
N VAL A 76 -5.94 27.45 -9.48
CA VAL A 76 -6.94 26.76 -10.31
C VAL A 76 -8.05 26.15 -9.44
N GLN A 77 -9.23 25.94 -10.04
CA GLN A 77 -10.36 25.38 -9.32
C GLN A 77 -10.15 23.89 -8.98
N SER A 78 -10.58 23.49 -7.79
CA SER A 78 -10.46 22.10 -7.29
C SER A 78 -11.34 21.07 -8.01
N LYS A 79 -12.14 21.49 -9.01
CA LYS A 79 -12.95 20.58 -9.84
C LYS A 79 -12.13 19.68 -10.76
N TYR A 80 -10.87 20.01 -10.99
CA TYR A 80 -9.99 19.22 -11.84
C TYR A 80 -9.40 18.03 -11.04
N SER A 81 -9.09 16.94 -11.72
CA SER A 81 -8.40 15.80 -11.11
C SER A 81 -6.95 16.16 -10.75
N LEU A 82 -6.37 15.43 -9.78
CA LEU A 82 -4.97 15.58 -9.39
C LEU A 82 -4.05 15.52 -10.61
N GLN A 83 -4.25 14.55 -11.50
CA GLN A 83 -3.46 14.36 -12.71
C GLN A 83 -3.43 15.61 -13.61
N ARG A 84 -4.60 16.24 -13.80
CA ARG A 84 -4.68 17.46 -14.64
C ARG A 84 -3.96 18.64 -14.02
N VAL A 85 -4.02 18.77 -12.71
CA VAL A 85 -3.32 19.86 -11.99
C VAL A 85 -1.81 19.61 -11.97
N TYR A 86 -1.39 18.37 -11.74
CA TYR A 86 0.00 17.96 -11.80
C TYR A 86 0.65 18.29 -13.16
N ASN A 87 -0.03 18.05 -14.26
CA ASN A 87 0.45 18.35 -15.61
C ASN A 87 0.67 19.87 -15.88
N LEU A 88 0.24 20.74 -14.99
CA LEU A 88 0.53 22.19 -15.07
C LEU A 88 1.87 22.56 -14.41
N LEU A 89 2.50 21.63 -13.72
CA LEU A 89 3.76 21.90 -13.02
C LEU A 89 4.93 21.90 -14.01
N SER A 90 5.79 22.89 -13.89
CA SER A 90 7.14 22.85 -14.47
C SER A 90 8.05 21.91 -13.67
N GLU A 91 9.18 21.52 -14.21
CA GLU A 91 10.17 20.70 -13.50
C GLU A 91 10.59 21.32 -12.14
N ARG A 92 10.76 22.64 -12.10
CA ARG A 92 11.07 23.34 -10.87
C ARG A 92 9.95 23.23 -9.85
N GLU A 93 8.70 23.45 -10.27
CA GLU A 93 7.53 23.35 -9.41
C GLU A 93 7.31 21.91 -8.94
N THR A 94 7.57 20.92 -9.79
CA THR A 94 7.53 19.50 -9.39
C THR A 94 8.52 19.24 -8.26
N ARG A 95 9.73 19.78 -8.34
CA ARG A 95 10.72 19.66 -7.27
C ARG A 95 10.25 20.35 -5.99
N GLU A 96 9.78 21.58 -6.06
CA GLU A 96 9.37 22.38 -4.89
C GLU A 96 8.06 21.88 -4.27
N LEU A 97 7.05 21.56 -5.07
CA LEU A 97 5.71 21.23 -4.59
C LEU A 97 5.46 19.72 -4.39
N VAL A 98 6.25 18.88 -5.02
CA VAL A 98 6.11 17.41 -4.93
C VAL A 98 7.25 16.81 -4.12
N THR A 99 8.49 16.92 -4.61
CA THR A 99 9.64 16.28 -3.96
C THR A 99 9.81 16.77 -2.52
N ASP A 100 9.81 18.09 -2.28
CA ASP A 100 9.96 18.64 -0.94
C ASP A 100 8.78 18.29 -0.03
N ARG A 101 7.56 18.23 -0.61
CA ARG A 101 6.33 17.94 0.14
C ARG A 101 6.28 16.51 0.70
N PHE A 102 6.91 15.56 0.01
CA PHE A 102 6.92 14.14 0.39
C PHE A 102 8.27 13.63 0.91
N SER A 103 9.29 14.50 0.97
CA SER A 103 10.62 14.16 1.48
C SER A 103 10.76 14.39 2.98
N GLY A 104 11.81 13.80 3.57
CA GLY A 104 12.21 14.04 4.95
C GLY A 104 11.15 13.58 5.96
N CYS A 105 10.45 12.51 5.65
CA CYS A 105 9.38 12.00 6.49
C CYS A 105 9.91 11.50 7.84
N ARG A 106 9.12 11.72 8.88
CA ARG A 106 9.16 10.98 10.13
C ARG A 106 7.98 10.01 10.12
N ALA A 107 8.29 8.72 10.15
CA ALA A 107 7.30 7.67 10.08
C ALA A 107 6.28 7.77 11.23
N GLY A 108 5.02 7.67 10.89
CA GLY A 108 3.92 7.58 11.83
C GLY A 108 3.73 6.17 12.39
N PRO A 109 2.78 6.00 13.32
CA PRO A 109 2.46 4.71 13.92
C PRO A 109 2.12 3.62 12.90
N THR A 110 1.40 3.95 11.82
CA THR A 110 0.98 2.98 10.80
C THR A 110 2.19 2.44 10.02
N ALA A 111 3.03 3.32 9.48
CA ALA A 111 4.24 2.89 8.78
C ALA A 111 5.19 2.11 9.70
N SER A 112 5.29 2.53 10.98
CA SER A 112 6.08 1.83 11.99
C SER A 112 5.54 0.44 12.32
N ALA A 113 4.22 0.25 12.38
CA ALA A 113 3.60 -1.05 12.65
C ALA A 113 3.93 -2.09 11.57
N ILE A 114 4.05 -1.66 10.30
CA ILE A 114 4.41 -2.54 9.18
C ILE A 114 5.76 -3.23 9.43
N THR A 115 6.72 -2.55 10.05
CA THR A 115 8.08 -3.11 10.31
C THR A 115 8.11 -4.22 11.35
N ASN A 116 7.02 -4.44 12.08
CA ASN A 116 6.89 -5.51 13.08
C ASN A 116 6.68 -6.89 12.47
N PHE A 117 6.45 -6.99 11.18
CA PHE A 117 6.18 -8.24 10.47
C PHE A 117 7.27 -8.55 9.45
N ILE A 118 7.24 -9.78 8.93
CA ILE A 118 8.08 -10.22 7.83
C ILE A 118 7.23 -10.23 6.56
N TRP A 119 7.68 -9.50 5.54
CA TRP A 119 7.01 -9.39 4.25
C TRP A 119 7.88 -9.98 3.14
N ARG A 120 7.24 -10.57 2.13
CA ARG A 120 7.99 -11.04 0.95
C ARG A 120 8.45 -9.88 0.09
N ARG A 121 7.52 -8.96 -0.18
CA ARG A 121 7.75 -7.75 -1.00
C ARG A 121 6.76 -6.68 -0.56
N ILE A 122 7.15 -5.45 -0.72
CA ILE A 122 6.29 -4.28 -0.53
C ILE A 122 6.25 -3.52 -1.84
N PHE A 123 5.07 -3.45 -2.45
CA PHE A 123 4.78 -2.56 -3.56
C PHE A 123 4.05 -1.35 -3.01
N THR A 124 4.43 -0.16 -3.45
CA THR A 124 3.78 1.07 -3.01
C THR A 124 3.50 2.01 -4.17
N LEU A 125 2.31 2.62 -4.13
CA LEU A 125 1.93 3.74 -4.99
C LEU A 125 2.43 5.07 -4.44
N ASN A 126 2.93 5.08 -3.18
CA ASN A 126 3.42 6.27 -2.53
C ASN A 126 4.80 6.66 -3.05
N ILE A 127 4.99 7.96 -3.19
CA ILE A 127 6.29 8.54 -3.57
C ILE A 127 7.13 8.96 -2.35
N ASP A 128 6.50 9.05 -1.16
CA ASP A 128 7.15 9.46 0.09
C ASP A 128 8.14 8.41 0.62
N ASN A 129 9.01 8.83 1.54
CA ASN A 129 10.00 7.95 2.16
C ASN A 129 9.64 7.53 3.60
N CYS A 130 8.34 7.47 3.93
CA CYS A 130 7.88 7.10 5.27
C CYS A 130 8.26 5.68 5.66
N LEU A 131 8.18 4.71 4.74
CA LEU A 131 8.53 3.32 5.01
C LEU A 131 10.03 3.16 5.20
N GLU A 132 10.86 3.79 4.39
CA GLU A 132 12.31 3.78 4.57
C GLU A 132 12.70 4.30 5.95
N GLN A 133 12.04 5.38 6.39
CA GLN A 133 12.26 5.94 7.74
C GLN A 133 11.80 4.98 8.84
N ALA A 134 10.66 4.32 8.68
CA ALA A 134 10.19 3.32 9.61
C ALA A 134 11.20 2.16 9.75
N TYR A 135 11.67 1.63 8.62
CA TYR A 135 12.63 0.52 8.59
C TYR A 135 14.02 0.90 9.09
N SER A 136 14.40 2.17 9.07
CA SER A 136 15.71 2.62 9.57
C SER A 136 15.84 2.56 11.10
N THR A 137 14.74 2.47 11.84
CA THR A 137 14.73 2.60 13.30
C THR A 137 14.82 1.25 14.02
N ASN A 138 13.90 0.35 13.76
CA ASN A 138 13.85 -0.96 14.42
C ASN A 138 12.98 -1.93 13.60
N ALA A 139 13.56 -2.54 12.59
CA ALA A 139 12.84 -3.43 11.70
C ALA A 139 13.34 -4.87 11.75
N LYS A 140 12.47 -5.82 11.47
CA LYS A 140 12.81 -7.25 11.40
C LYS A 140 13.55 -7.63 10.11
N GLN A 141 13.46 -6.78 9.09
CA GLN A 141 14.07 -7.00 7.77
C GLN A 141 14.87 -5.76 7.37
N LYS A 142 15.88 -5.95 6.54
CA LYS A 142 16.58 -4.86 5.88
C LYS A 142 15.81 -4.45 4.64
N ILE A 143 15.44 -3.17 4.56
CA ILE A 143 14.71 -2.64 3.40
C ILE A 143 15.66 -2.34 2.25
N HIS A 144 15.21 -2.62 1.02
CA HIS A 144 15.87 -2.23 -0.23
C HIS A 144 14.87 -1.47 -1.08
N SER A 145 14.99 -0.16 -1.08
CA SER A 145 14.12 0.73 -1.85
C SER A 145 14.52 0.73 -3.31
N LEU A 146 13.55 0.45 -4.17
CA LEU A 146 13.69 0.36 -5.63
C LEU A 146 12.65 1.27 -6.28
N ASN A 147 13.03 1.90 -7.37
CA ASN A 147 12.13 2.73 -8.17
C ASN A 147 11.58 1.95 -9.37
N PHE A 148 10.44 2.35 -9.91
CA PHE A 148 9.86 1.75 -11.11
C PHE A 148 10.82 1.72 -12.31
N SER A 149 11.75 2.67 -12.38
CA SER A 149 12.79 2.80 -13.42
C SER A 149 13.91 1.77 -13.33
N GLU A 150 14.04 1.10 -12.17
CA GLU A 150 15.13 0.15 -11.96
C GLU A 150 14.77 -1.24 -12.47
N GLY A 151 15.79 -1.98 -12.93
CA GLY A 151 15.62 -3.35 -13.37
C GLY A 151 15.22 -4.31 -12.23
N TYR A 152 14.69 -5.45 -12.60
CA TYR A 152 14.33 -6.50 -11.64
C TYR A 152 15.56 -6.99 -10.85
N VAL A 153 15.38 -7.08 -9.53
CA VAL A 153 16.37 -7.67 -8.60
C VAL A 153 15.64 -8.71 -7.76
N ASP A 154 16.24 -9.88 -7.62
CA ASP A 154 15.71 -10.95 -6.77
C ASP A 154 16.25 -10.84 -5.34
N PHE A 155 15.38 -11.16 -4.37
CA PHE A 155 15.69 -11.19 -2.94
C PHE A 155 15.36 -12.60 -2.40
N PRO A 156 16.35 -13.50 -2.38
CA PRO A 156 16.12 -14.92 -2.10
C PRO A 156 15.82 -15.23 -0.64
N THR A 157 16.09 -14.28 0.27
CA THR A 157 15.91 -14.49 1.71
C THR A 157 14.90 -13.49 2.30
N LEU A 158 14.24 -13.91 3.38
CA LEU A 158 13.32 -13.04 4.12
C LEU A 158 14.02 -12.09 5.11
N SER A 159 15.36 -12.07 5.17
CA SER A 159 16.11 -11.06 5.90
C SER A 159 16.08 -9.69 5.22
N ASP A 160 15.85 -9.71 3.93
CA ASP A 160 15.77 -8.53 3.07
C ASP A 160 14.35 -8.37 2.53
N VAL A 161 13.85 -7.14 2.46
CA VAL A 161 12.56 -6.83 1.86
C VAL A 161 12.70 -5.74 0.81
N PRO A 162 12.35 -6.04 -0.46
CA PRO A 162 12.26 -5.01 -1.48
C PRO A 162 11.03 -4.14 -1.26
N LEU A 163 11.23 -2.82 -1.28
CA LEU A 163 10.20 -1.80 -1.35
C LEU A 163 10.21 -1.21 -2.76
N ILE A 164 9.20 -1.48 -3.54
CA ILE A 164 9.09 -1.08 -4.94
C ILE A 164 8.13 0.11 -5.05
N HIS A 165 8.67 1.28 -5.39
CA HIS A 165 7.90 2.48 -5.69
C HIS A 165 7.40 2.45 -7.13
N LEU A 166 6.12 2.15 -7.32
CA LEU A 166 5.50 2.03 -8.65
C LEU A 166 5.26 3.39 -9.32
N HIS A 167 5.11 4.44 -8.53
CA HIS A 167 4.84 5.80 -8.99
C HIS A 167 6.03 6.75 -8.83
N GLY A 168 7.21 6.23 -8.60
CA GLY A 168 8.39 7.03 -8.33
C GLY A 168 8.66 7.24 -6.85
N SER A 169 9.85 7.74 -6.53
CA SER A 169 10.29 7.98 -5.17
C SER A 169 10.96 9.34 -5.04
N VAL A 170 10.68 10.04 -3.94
CA VAL A 170 11.37 11.30 -3.59
C VAL A 170 12.86 11.14 -3.39
N ALA A 171 13.35 9.90 -3.20
CA ALA A 171 14.77 9.60 -3.16
C ALA A 171 15.45 9.64 -4.55
N LYS A 172 14.65 9.54 -5.63
CA LYS A 172 15.11 9.54 -7.03
C LYS A 172 14.23 10.46 -7.90
N PRO A 173 14.18 11.76 -7.60
CA PRO A 173 13.27 12.69 -8.26
C PRO A 173 13.55 12.86 -9.77
N ASP A 174 14.79 12.62 -10.20
CA ASP A 174 15.19 12.72 -11.60
C ASP A 174 14.59 11.61 -12.49
N ASP A 175 14.15 10.50 -11.89
CA ASP A 175 13.43 9.43 -12.60
C ASP A 175 11.96 9.79 -12.89
N GLY A 176 11.47 10.90 -12.31
CA GLY A 176 10.10 11.37 -12.44
C GLY A 176 9.12 10.67 -11.51
N TYR A 177 7.87 11.10 -11.62
CA TYR A 177 6.73 10.57 -10.86
C TYR A 177 5.59 10.20 -11.80
N VAL A 178 4.77 9.23 -11.40
CA VAL A 178 3.62 8.75 -12.15
C VAL A 178 2.33 9.26 -11.48
N PHE A 179 1.84 10.41 -11.93
CA PHE A 179 0.58 10.98 -11.46
C PHE A 179 -0.48 11.08 -12.55
N SER A 180 -0.05 11.02 -13.83
CA SER A 180 -0.98 11.13 -14.94
C SER A 180 -1.29 9.78 -15.55
N LYS A 181 -2.48 9.69 -16.15
CA LYS A 181 -2.90 8.52 -16.91
C LYS A 181 -1.96 8.22 -18.08
N ASP A 182 -1.42 9.26 -18.70
CA ASP A 182 -0.53 9.12 -19.86
C ASP A 182 0.83 8.53 -19.44
N GLU A 183 1.38 8.97 -18.30
CA GLU A 183 2.60 8.41 -17.70
C GLU A 183 2.40 6.93 -17.36
N TYR A 184 1.25 6.60 -16.74
CA TYR A 184 0.91 5.22 -16.41
C TYR A 184 0.81 4.33 -17.65
N ILE A 185 0.10 4.80 -18.68
CA ILE A 185 -0.02 4.09 -19.96
C ILE A 185 1.36 3.91 -20.62
N SER A 186 2.25 4.91 -20.51
CA SER A 186 3.61 4.81 -21.03
C SER A 186 4.40 3.69 -20.32
N LEU A 187 4.37 3.64 -19.01
CA LEU A 187 4.99 2.55 -18.24
C LEU A 187 4.46 1.16 -18.64
N MET A 188 3.16 1.05 -18.90
CA MET A 188 2.57 -0.22 -19.35
C MET A 188 3.07 -0.62 -20.74
N LYS A 189 3.17 0.34 -21.68
CA LYS A 189 3.65 0.09 -23.04
C LYS A 189 5.12 -0.30 -23.08
N ASP A 190 5.92 0.26 -22.21
CA ASP A 190 7.37 0.03 -22.12
C ASP A 190 7.73 -1.28 -21.44
N ASN A 191 6.73 -2.16 -21.16
CA ASN A 191 6.91 -3.44 -20.48
C ASN A 191 7.72 -3.31 -19.17
N ASN A 192 7.36 -2.34 -18.35
CA ASN A 192 8.02 -2.12 -17.07
C ASN A 192 8.14 -3.41 -16.27
N PRO A 193 9.35 -3.83 -15.86
CA PRO A 193 9.57 -5.14 -15.25
C PRO A 193 8.81 -5.29 -13.91
N TRP A 194 8.70 -4.23 -13.12
CA TRP A 194 8.00 -4.29 -11.83
C TRP A 194 6.49 -4.38 -11.97
N MET A 195 5.91 -3.74 -12.99
CA MET A 195 4.48 -3.89 -13.31
C MET A 195 4.17 -5.31 -13.78
N THR A 196 5.05 -5.89 -14.60
CA THR A 196 4.92 -7.27 -15.07
C THR A 196 5.03 -8.26 -13.90
N VAL A 197 6.00 -8.06 -13.00
CA VAL A 197 6.19 -8.86 -11.80
C VAL A 197 4.98 -8.75 -10.88
N LEU A 198 4.50 -7.54 -10.57
CA LEU A 198 3.31 -7.35 -9.73
C LEU A 198 2.09 -8.02 -10.32
N SER A 199 1.84 -7.86 -11.63
CA SER A 199 0.70 -8.47 -12.32
C SER A 199 0.71 -10.00 -12.22
N SER A 200 1.89 -10.62 -12.32
CA SER A 200 2.05 -12.06 -12.15
C SER A 200 1.84 -12.50 -10.70
N LEU A 201 2.43 -11.78 -9.74
CA LEU A 201 2.38 -12.13 -8.33
C LEU A 201 1.00 -11.95 -7.72
N ILE A 202 0.30 -10.86 -8.07
CA ILE A 202 -1.00 -10.54 -7.47
C ILE A 202 -2.06 -11.61 -7.75
N GLY A 203 -1.91 -12.36 -8.84
CA GLY A 203 -2.77 -13.48 -9.18
C GLY A 203 -2.37 -14.80 -8.51
N SER A 204 -1.10 -14.97 -8.12
CA SER A 204 -0.56 -16.27 -7.68
C SER A 204 -0.11 -16.33 -6.23
N GLU A 205 0.18 -15.19 -5.60
CA GLU A 205 0.63 -15.09 -4.21
C GLU A 205 -0.39 -14.32 -3.33
N PRO A 206 -0.35 -14.50 -2.00
CA PRO A 206 -1.22 -13.74 -1.11
C PRO A 206 -0.76 -12.28 -0.98
N PHE A 207 -1.71 -11.37 -1.04
CA PHE A 207 -1.52 -9.93 -0.87
C PHE A 207 -2.37 -9.35 0.25
N ILE A 208 -1.84 -8.32 0.90
CA ILE A 208 -2.60 -7.37 1.72
C ILE A 208 -2.57 -6.05 0.96
N ILE A 209 -3.76 -5.55 0.59
CA ILE A 209 -3.95 -4.30 -0.13
C ILE A 209 -4.52 -3.30 0.86
N ALA A 210 -3.79 -2.22 1.15
CA ALA A 210 -4.15 -1.29 2.21
C ALA A 210 -3.77 0.17 1.88
N GLY A 211 -4.63 1.11 2.26
CA GLY A 211 -4.37 2.55 2.13
C GLY A 211 -4.43 3.09 0.71
N ALA A 212 -4.86 2.30 -0.26
CA ALA A 212 -5.13 2.72 -1.63
C ALA A 212 -6.63 2.91 -1.83
N SER A 213 -7.03 3.80 -2.72
CA SER A 213 -8.42 3.95 -3.15
C SER A 213 -8.68 3.04 -4.36
N PHE A 214 -9.89 2.42 -4.39
CA PHE A 214 -10.29 1.61 -5.54
C PHE A 214 -10.64 2.42 -6.79
N ASP A 215 -10.86 3.71 -6.65
CA ASP A 215 -11.03 4.62 -7.79
C ASP A 215 -9.70 4.88 -8.53
N GLU A 216 -8.59 4.35 -8.02
CA GLU A 216 -7.30 4.40 -8.69
C GLU A 216 -7.26 3.33 -9.81
N ILE A 217 -7.08 3.78 -11.05
CA ILE A 217 -7.03 2.92 -12.25
C ILE A 217 -6.01 1.78 -12.08
N ASP A 218 -4.96 2.02 -11.34
CA ASP A 218 -3.87 1.08 -11.10
C ASP A 218 -4.34 -0.14 -10.32
N ILE A 219 -5.13 0.07 -9.28
CA ILE A 219 -5.65 -1.01 -8.44
C ILE A 219 -6.58 -1.91 -9.24
N GLU A 220 -7.54 -1.34 -10.00
CA GLU A 220 -8.41 -2.14 -10.87
C GLU A 220 -7.61 -2.93 -11.91
N TYR A 221 -6.59 -2.31 -12.50
CA TYR A 221 -5.73 -2.97 -13.45
C TYR A 221 -5.04 -4.20 -12.84
N TYR A 222 -4.36 -4.05 -11.70
CA TYR A 222 -3.70 -5.18 -11.05
C TYR A 222 -4.69 -6.25 -10.57
N LEU A 223 -5.82 -5.86 -10.02
CA LEU A 223 -6.85 -6.81 -9.58
C LEU A 223 -7.44 -7.62 -10.73
N SER A 224 -7.46 -7.07 -11.95
CA SER A 224 -7.94 -7.81 -13.11
C SER A 224 -7.17 -9.12 -13.36
N PHE A 225 -5.88 -9.16 -13.01
CA PHE A 225 -5.07 -10.38 -13.11
C PHE A 225 -5.46 -11.45 -12.09
N ARG A 226 -6.03 -11.09 -10.95
CA ARG A 226 -6.50 -12.08 -9.95
C ARG A 226 -7.66 -12.91 -10.45
N SER A 227 -8.57 -12.29 -11.21
CA SER A 227 -9.73 -13.00 -11.77
C SER A 227 -9.34 -13.99 -12.89
N MET A 228 -8.15 -13.84 -13.48
CA MET A 228 -7.65 -14.70 -14.55
C MET A 228 -6.84 -15.90 -14.04
N LEU A 229 -6.34 -15.84 -12.80
CA LEU A 229 -5.50 -16.87 -12.23
C LEU A 229 -6.22 -17.55 -11.06
N SER A 230 -6.33 -18.88 -11.11
CA SER A 230 -6.88 -19.64 -9.99
C SER A 230 -5.92 -19.54 -8.81
N ALA A 231 -6.41 -19.03 -7.68
CA ALA A 231 -5.65 -19.06 -6.43
C ALA A 231 -5.29 -20.51 -6.09
N ARG A 232 -4.09 -20.74 -5.56
CA ARG A 232 -3.70 -22.05 -5.04
C ARG A 232 -4.59 -22.39 -3.86
N GLU A 233 -5.15 -23.59 -3.82
CA GLU A 233 -6.05 -24.04 -2.76
C GLU A 233 -5.43 -23.97 -1.35
N ASP A 234 -4.10 -24.06 -1.26
CA ASP A 234 -3.32 -24.01 -0.01
C ASP A 234 -2.73 -22.63 0.32
N ALA A 235 -3.03 -21.61 -0.48
CA ALA A 235 -2.54 -20.25 -0.23
C ALA A 235 -3.39 -19.52 0.82
N PRO A 236 -2.76 -18.71 1.70
CA PRO A 236 -3.51 -17.82 2.58
C PRO A 236 -4.38 -16.85 1.76
N PRO A 237 -5.54 -16.42 2.31
CA PRO A 237 -6.41 -15.48 1.61
C PRO A 237 -5.72 -14.14 1.38
N SER A 238 -5.97 -13.50 0.24
CA SER A 238 -5.59 -12.10 0.07
C SER A 238 -6.61 -11.20 0.75
N ILE A 239 -6.12 -10.12 1.36
CA ILE A 239 -6.91 -9.23 2.20
C ILE A 239 -7.04 -7.87 1.50
N LEU A 240 -8.26 -7.35 1.51
CA LEU A 240 -8.57 -5.99 1.14
C LEU A 240 -8.92 -5.19 2.40
N VAL A 241 -8.17 -4.11 2.66
CA VAL A 241 -8.43 -3.19 3.76
C VAL A 241 -9.15 -1.97 3.22
N GLU A 242 -10.46 -1.89 3.46
CA GLU A 242 -11.33 -0.82 2.97
C GLU A 242 -12.40 -0.50 4.02
N MET A 243 -12.69 0.79 4.22
CA MET A 243 -13.70 1.23 5.18
C MET A 243 -15.12 1.05 4.64
N GLU A 244 -15.31 1.26 3.34
CA GLU A 244 -16.61 1.10 2.70
C GLU A 244 -17.02 -0.37 2.70
N ASP A 245 -18.30 -0.62 3.07
CA ASP A 245 -18.89 -1.97 3.18
C ASP A 245 -20.22 -1.98 2.42
N ASP A 246 -20.14 -1.56 1.18
CA ASP A 246 -21.29 -1.50 0.28
C ASP A 246 -21.28 -2.66 -0.73
N GLU A 247 -22.31 -2.70 -1.58
CA GLU A 247 -22.44 -3.73 -2.61
C GLU A 247 -21.32 -3.67 -3.68
N ILE A 248 -20.70 -2.50 -3.86
CA ILE A 248 -19.58 -2.33 -4.80
C ILE A 248 -18.35 -3.04 -4.22
N THR A 249 -18.00 -2.77 -2.98
CA THR A 249 -16.88 -3.41 -2.27
C THR A 249 -17.06 -4.92 -2.18
N LYS A 250 -18.28 -5.39 -1.84
CA LYS A 250 -18.58 -6.83 -1.80
C LYS A 250 -18.44 -7.50 -3.16
N SER A 251 -18.98 -6.86 -4.21
CA SER A 251 -18.86 -7.37 -5.57
C SER A 251 -17.40 -7.44 -6.03
N LEU A 252 -16.59 -6.44 -5.69
CA LEU A 252 -15.17 -6.38 -5.99
C LEU A 252 -14.41 -7.50 -5.27
N CYS A 253 -14.65 -7.66 -3.96
CA CYS A 253 -14.04 -8.74 -3.18
C CYS A 253 -14.40 -10.13 -3.74
N ALA A 254 -15.67 -10.37 -4.06
CA ALA A 254 -16.11 -11.63 -4.65
C ALA A 254 -15.48 -11.88 -6.03
N ARG A 255 -15.44 -10.87 -6.90
CA ARG A 255 -14.86 -10.97 -8.25
C ARG A 255 -13.37 -11.32 -8.22
N HIS A 256 -12.63 -10.76 -7.26
CA HIS A 256 -11.17 -10.89 -7.20
C HIS A 256 -10.70 -11.85 -6.09
N ASN A 257 -11.60 -12.61 -5.49
CA ASN A 257 -11.31 -13.56 -4.41
C ASN A 257 -10.47 -12.91 -3.28
N LEU A 258 -11.02 -11.82 -2.71
CA LEU A 258 -10.44 -11.07 -1.61
C LEU A 258 -11.30 -11.24 -0.36
N VAL A 259 -10.67 -11.33 0.79
CA VAL A 259 -11.34 -11.21 2.08
C VAL A 259 -11.34 -9.74 2.49
N HIS A 260 -12.50 -9.20 2.79
CA HIS A 260 -12.66 -7.82 3.20
C HIS A 260 -12.35 -7.63 4.69
N PHE A 261 -11.45 -6.71 4.99
CA PHE A 261 -11.26 -6.13 6.31
C PHE A 261 -11.84 -4.72 6.33
N LYS A 262 -12.93 -4.53 7.09
CA LYS A 262 -13.59 -3.22 7.21
C LYS A 262 -12.83 -2.32 8.16
N GLY A 263 -12.09 -1.36 7.62
CA GLY A 263 -11.29 -0.42 8.39
C GLY A 263 -10.28 0.32 7.52
N TYR A 264 -9.56 1.22 8.13
CA TYR A 264 -8.44 1.90 7.49
C TYR A 264 -7.12 1.13 7.71
N ALA A 265 -6.10 1.45 6.96
CA ALA A 265 -4.77 0.86 7.12
C ALA A 265 -4.23 0.93 8.57
N PRO A 266 -4.38 2.05 9.33
CA PRO A 266 -4.01 2.09 10.74
C PRO A 266 -4.71 1.06 11.60
N ASP A 267 -6.00 0.79 11.33
CA ASP A 267 -6.78 -0.18 12.12
C ASP A 267 -6.30 -1.60 11.85
N PHE A 268 -6.04 -1.92 10.58
CA PHE A 268 -5.54 -3.23 10.17
C PHE A 268 -4.17 -3.54 10.79
N PHE A 269 -3.18 -2.65 10.64
CA PHE A 269 -1.83 -2.90 11.14
C PHE A 269 -1.71 -2.84 12.67
N ARG A 270 -2.66 -2.23 13.39
CA ARG A 270 -2.76 -2.36 14.85
C ARG A 270 -3.37 -3.69 15.25
N TYR A 271 -4.28 -4.22 14.43
CA TYR A 271 -4.93 -5.51 14.67
C TYR A 271 -3.95 -6.67 14.51
N CYS A 272 -3.12 -6.67 13.46
CA CYS A 272 -2.08 -7.67 13.25
C CYS A 272 -1.01 -7.64 14.34
#